data_daeb093f53cdac0d0fc52d33f6abb9d6
#
_entry.id   daeb093f53cdac0d0fc52d33f6abb9d6
#
_cell.length_a   1.000
_cell.length_b   1.000
_cell.length_c   1.000
_cell.angle_alpha   90.00
_cell.angle_beta   90.00
_cell.angle_gamma   90.00
#
_symmetry.space_group_name_H-M   'P 1'
#
loop_
_entity.id
_entity.type
_entity.pdbx_description
1 polymer ?
#
loop_
_entity_poly.entity_id
_entity_poly.type
_entity_poly.pdbx_seq_one_letter_code
_entity_poly.pdbx_strand_id
1 'polypeptide(L)'
;DGYKDSIIEAKEYAKEGYLAVLGIKPESQSSTYGYILRDKENVKKFIARIDFDEDETEGLLGYDYDEGYLWNSGILVFRAGDMINAARRLASELYTTCKTAKRKVPAIRRSVRFSETVMQAMPHGSIETLLLEKCESIKVVEAHFEWMDVGNASDLAEFGNNIKSECVIKNDCDNVNIINNAPKRLVVANDLRDLVVVNTDDATYISSKKSADNIKQIMKDNMDTYEAFFDYNRTTYKEWGI
;
A
#
# COMPACT_ATOMS: atom_id res chain seq x y z
N ASP A 1 -6.07 19.50 -11.71
CA ASP A 1 -6.08 18.50 -10.63
C ASP A 1 -4.89 17.55 -10.85
N GLY A 2 -3.81 17.76 -10.07
CA GLY A 2 -2.51 17.11 -10.29
C GLY A 2 -2.59 15.59 -10.42
N TYR A 3 -3.46 14.92 -9.66
CA TYR A 3 -3.65 13.47 -9.78
C TYR A 3 -4.17 13.07 -11.16
N LYS A 4 -5.22 13.75 -11.61
CA LYS A 4 -5.82 13.48 -12.92
C LYS A 4 -4.84 13.74 -14.07
N ASP A 5 -4.08 14.81 -13.97
CA ASP A 5 -3.10 15.18 -14.99
C ASP A 5 -1.96 14.16 -15.07
N SER A 6 -1.45 13.68 -13.92
CA SER A 6 -0.45 12.60 -13.86
C SER A 6 -0.97 11.29 -14.44
N ILE A 7 -2.24 10.92 -14.18
CA ILE A 7 -2.85 9.73 -14.79
C ILE A 7 -3.00 9.88 -16.30
N ILE A 8 -3.34 11.07 -16.78
CA ILE A 8 -3.45 11.34 -18.23
C ILE A 8 -2.09 11.18 -18.89
N GLU A 9 -1.03 11.74 -18.32
CA GLU A 9 0.33 11.59 -18.83
C GLU A 9 0.79 10.13 -18.83
N ALA A 10 0.61 9.41 -17.72
CA ALA A 10 0.93 7.99 -17.62
C ALA A 10 0.17 7.14 -18.66
N LYS A 11 -1.06 7.54 -18.99
CA LYS A 11 -1.88 6.89 -20.02
C LYS A 11 -1.30 7.06 -21.42
N GLU A 12 -0.66 8.20 -21.73
CA GLU A 12 0.00 8.34 -23.03
C GLU A 12 1.16 7.37 -23.19
N TYR A 13 2.02 7.18 -22.18
CA TYR A 13 3.03 6.14 -22.19
C TYR A 13 2.43 4.72 -22.31
N ALA A 14 1.33 4.47 -21.63
CA ALA A 14 0.65 3.18 -21.74
C ALA A 14 0.09 2.92 -23.14
N LYS A 15 -0.35 3.93 -23.88
CA LYS A 15 -0.78 3.79 -25.27
C LYS A 15 0.39 3.39 -26.19
N GLU A 16 1.59 3.85 -25.90
CA GLU A 16 2.81 3.51 -26.63
C GLU A 16 3.37 2.12 -26.27
N GLY A 17 2.77 1.44 -25.29
CA GLY A 17 3.15 0.07 -24.91
C GLY A 17 4.08 -0.01 -23.70
N TYR A 18 4.35 1.10 -23.03
CA TYR A 18 5.12 1.12 -21.79
C TYR A 18 4.26 0.75 -20.58
N LEU A 19 4.91 0.26 -19.53
CA LEU A 19 4.35 0.30 -18.20
C LEU A 19 4.71 1.67 -17.60
N ALA A 20 3.75 2.41 -17.09
CA ALA A 20 4.00 3.72 -16.48
C ALA A 20 3.76 3.65 -14.97
N VAL A 21 4.69 4.19 -14.17
CA VAL A 21 4.59 4.30 -12.72
C VAL A 21 4.54 5.76 -12.32
N LEU A 22 3.75 6.09 -11.30
CA LEU A 22 3.79 7.42 -10.70
C LEU A 22 4.86 7.46 -9.61
N GLY A 23 5.78 8.41 -9.72
CA GLY A 23 6.80 8.68 -8.72
C GLY A 23 6.50 9.97 -7.98
N ILE A 24 6.66 9.97 -6.67
CA ILE A 24 6.43 11.13 -5.80
C ILE A 24 7.78 11.76 -5.46
N LYS A 25 7.88 13.08 -5.57
CA LYS A 25 9.09 13.78 -5.13
C LYS A 25 9.27 13.62 -3.62
N PRO A 26 10.41 13.09 -3.15
CA PRO A 26 10.65 12.94 -1.72
C PRO A 26 10.73 14.31 -1.02
N GLU A 27 10.02 14.44 0.08
CA GLU A 27 10.12 15.61 0.96
C GLU A 27 11.10 15.37 2.11
N SER A 28 11.39 14.10 2.39
CA SER A 28 12.30 13.65 3.45
C SER A 28 12.87 12.28 3.11
N GLN A 29 13.82 11.81 3.89
CA GLN A 29 14.24 10.42 3.83
C GLN A 29 13.18 9.54 4.52
N SER A 30 12.78 8.46 3.86
CA SER A 30 11.83 7.51 4.42
C SER A 30 12.30 6.08 4.16
N SER A 31 12.43 5.30 5.24
CA SER A 31 12.58 3.85 5.17
C SER A 31 11.25 3.13 4.89
N THR A 32 10.15 3.87 4.90
CA THR A 32 8.80 3.33 4.73
C THR A 32 8.49 3.06 3.27
N TYR A 33 9.06 3.83 2.34
CA TYR A 33 8.76 3.78 0.91
C TYR A 33 9.88 3.13 0.11
N GLY A 34 9.52 2.47 -0.99
CA GLY A 34 10.47 2.12 -2.03
C GLY A 34 10.82 3.33 -2.89
N TYR A 35 11.96 3.28 -3.56
CA TYR A 35 12.43 4.37 -4.42
C TYR A 35 12.51 3.95 -5.87
N ILE A 36 12.38 4.92 -6.76
CA ILE A 36 12.58 4.81 -8.19
C ILE A 36 13.76 5.71 -8.56
N LEU A 37 14.85 5.11 -9.05
CA LEU A 37 15.91 5.86 -9.72
C LEU A 37 15.52 6.05 -11.18
N ARG A 38 15.54 7.30 -11.67
CA ARG A 38 15.15 7.64 -13.03
C ARG A 38 16.27 8.37 -13.79
N ASP A 39 16.13 8.36 -15.10
CA ASP A 39 16.80 9.26 -16.03
C ASP A 39 15.72 9.87 -16.91
N LYS A 40 15.38 11.12 -16.64
CA LYS A 40 14.20 11.80 -17.20
C LYS A 40 12.93 10.98 -16.89
N GLU A 41 12.25 10.53 -17.93
CA GLU A 41 11.06 9.68 -17.83
C GLU A 41 11.36 8.17 -17.78
N ASN A 42 12.62 7.75 -17.87
CA ASN A 42 12.96 6.33 -17.90
C ASN A 42 13.30 5.83 -16.49
N VAL A 43 12.69 4.73 -16.08
CA VAL A 43 13.08 4.05 -14.84
C VAL A 43 14.39 3.29 -15.07
N LYS A 44 15.42 3.63 -14.30
CA LYS A 44 16.70 2.90 -14.29
C LYS A 44 16.68 1.75 -13.29
N LYS A 45 16.08 1.96 -12.13
CA LYS A 45 16.06 0.98 -11.07
C LYS A 45 14.89 1.21 -10.12
N PHE A 46 14.22 0.13 -9.72
CA PHE A 46 13.41 0.10 -8.51
C PHE A 46 14.30 -0.31 -7.34
N ILE A 47 14.16 0.40 -6.24
CA ILE A 47 14.84 0.10 -4.99
C ILE A 47 13.72 -0.24 -4.02
N ALA A 48 13.59 -1.51 -3.67
CA ALA A 48 12.62 -1.96 -2.69
C ALA A 48 12.85 -1.23 -1.36
N ARG A 49 11.87 -1.35 -0.44
CA ARG A 49 12.10 -0.91 0.94
C ARG A 49 13.47 -1.37 1.39
N ILE A 50 14.32 -0.45 1.69
CA ILE A 50 15.60 -0.75 2.29
C ILE A 50 15.28 -0.96 3.76
N ASP A 51 15.42 -2.20 4.25
CA ASP A 51 15.66 -2.41 5.66
C ASP A 51 17.03 -1.78 5.90
N PHE A 52 17.01 -0.53 6.36
CA PHE A 52 18.21 0.24 6.58
C PHE A 52 19.00 -0.37 7.74
N ASP A 53 19.94 -1.23 7.43
CA ASP A 53 21.13 -1.36 8.26
C ASP A 53 21.86 -0.03 8.17
N GLU A 54 22.25 0.51 9.33
CA GLU A 54 22.82 1.87 9.46
C GLU A 54 24.00 2.14 8.51
N ASP A 55 24.69 1.11 8.08
CA ASP A 55 25.85 1.19 7.19
C ASP A 55 25.52 1.41 5.69
N GLU A 56 24.32 1.00 5.23
CA GLU A 56 23.88 1.24 3.84
C GLU A 56 23.21 2.61 3.67
N THR A 57 22.78 3.22 4.77
CA THR A 57 22.17 4.55 4.77
C THR A 57 23.14 5.66 4.34
N GLU A 58 24.41 5.56 4.68
CA GLU A 58 25.41 6.57 4.25
C GLU A 58 25.54 6.64 2.72
N GLY A 59 25.36 5.53 2.02
CA GLY A 59 25.41 5.48 0.55
C GLY A 59 24.24 6.16 -0.14
N LEU A 60 23.03 6.11 0.45
CA LEU A 60 21.84 6.80 -0.06
C LEU A 60 21.69 8.22 0.51
N LEU A 61 22.19 8.46 1.72
CA LEU A 61 22.23 9.76 2.40
C LEU A 61 23.15 10.78 1.71
N GLY A 62 24.10 10.32 0.91
CA GLY A 62 25.02 11.16 0.14
C GLY A 62 24.51 11.62 -1.22
N TYR A 63 23.36 11.12 -1.68
CA TYR A 63 22.76 11.56 -2.94
C TYR A 63 21.83 12.74 -2.68
N ASP A 64 22.11 13.85 -3.34
CA ASP A 64 21.26 15.02 -3.39
C ASP A 64 19.90 14.60 -3.94
N TYR A 65 18.80 14.75 -3.19
CA TYR A 65 17.46 14.34 -3.57
C TYR A 65 16.99 14.93 -4.90
N ASP A 66 17.66 15.96 -5.40
CA ASP A 66 17.38 16.59 -6.68
C ASP A 66 17.84 15.76 -7.89
N GLU A 67 18.63 14.70 -7.71
CA GLU A 67 19.23 13.95 -8.83
C GLU A 67 18.50 12.65 -9.21
N GLY A 68 17.19 12.67 -9.30
CA GLY A 68 16.48 11.63 -10.03
C GLY A 68 15.88 10.52 -9.19
N TYR A 69 15.80 10.66 -7.86
CA TYR A 69 15.09 9.73 -7.01
C TYR A 69 13.64 10.19 -6.76
N LEU A 70 12.71 9.26 -6.88
CA LEU A 70 11.30 9.45 -6.52
C LEU A 70 10.86 8.33 -5.57
N TRP A 71 9.92 8.60 -4.68
CA TRP A 71 9.23 7.53 -3.98
C TRP A 71 8.33 6.76 -4.94
N ASN A 72 8.32 5.44 -4.82
CA ASN A 72 7.39 4.61 -5.58
C ASN A 72 6.00 4.70 -4.95
N SER A 73 5.08 5.33 -5.66
CA SER A 73 3.69 5.45 -5.20
C SER A 73 2.90 4.13 -5.23
N GLY A 74 3.41 3.09 -5.90
CA GLY A 74 2.69 1.86 -6.18
C GLY A 74 1.57 2.00 -7.23
N ILE A 75 1.39 3.20 -7.81
CA ILE A 75 0.37 3.46 -8.83
C ILE A 75 0.95 3.17 -10.22
N LEU A 76 0.39 2.16 -10.87
CA LEU A 76 0.80 1.71 -12.21
C LEU A 76 -0.33 1.94 -13.23
N VAL A 77 0.03 2.45 -14.39
CA VAL A 77 -0.86 2.63 -15.54
C VAL A 77 -0.29 1.87 -16.74
N PHE A 78 -1.07 0.95 -17.31
CA PHE A 78 -0.61 0.09 -18.41
C PHE A 78 -1.80 -0.49 -19.17
N ARG A 79 -1.55 -0.96 -20.39
CA ARG A 79 -2.49 -1.84 -21.09
C ARG A 79 -2.35 -3.27 -20.57
N ALA A 80 -3.46 -3.92 -20.27
CA ALA A 80 -3.46 -5.29 -19.74
C ALA A 80 -2.63 -6.27 -20.59
N GLY A 81 -2.65 -6.11 -21.91
CA GLY A 81 -1.86 -6.94 -22.84
C GLY A 81 -0.35 -6.79 -22.63
N ASP A 82 0.14 -5.58 -22.38
CA ASP A 82 1.57 -5.30 -22.21
C ASP A 82 2.07 -5.85 -20.86
N MET A 83 1.28 -5.69 -19.80
CA MET A 83 1.57 -6.29 -18.50
C MET A 83 1.62 -7.83 -18.58
N ILE A 84 0.64 -8.45 -19.26
CA ILE A 84 0.61 -9.91 -19.45
C ILE A 84 1.81 -10.37 -20.28
N ASN A 85 2.20 -9.63 -21.31
CA ASN A 85 3.36 -9.96 -22.13
C ASN A 85 4.68 -9.79 -21.36
N ALA A 86 4.80 -8.76 -20.54
CA ALA A 86 5.93 -8.56 -19.64
C ALA A 86 6.04 -9.72 -18.64
N ALA A 87 4.93 -10.08 -17.96
CA ALA A 87 4.91 -11.20 -17.03
C ALA A 87 5.28 -12.53 -17.70
N ARG A 88 4.81 -12.78 -18.93
CA ARG A 88 5.17 -13.99 -19.69
C ARG A 88 6.67 -14.09 -19.97
N ARG A 89 7.31 -12.96 -20.28
CA ARG A 89 8.74 -12.90 -20.61
C ARG A 89 9.64 -12.93 -19.40
N LEU A 90 9.30 -12.14 -18.36
CA LEU A 90 10.21 -11.76 -17.29
C LEU A 90 9.90 -12.48 -15.98
N ALA A 91 8.65 -12.94 -15.80
CA ALA A 91 8.16 -13.63 -14.62
C ALA A 91 7.33 -14.87 -15.04
N SER A 92 7.92 -15.77 -15.80
CA SER A 92 7.23 -16.91 -16.43
C SER A 92 6.55 -17.84 -15.43
N GLU A 93 7.12 -18.04 -14.26
CA GLU A 93 6.53 -18.83 -13.18
C GLU A 93 5.25 -18.17 -12.65
N LEU A 94 5.30 -16.87 -12.31
CA LEU A 94 4.13 -16.08 -11.91
C LEU A 94 3.05 -16.16 -12.99
N TYR A 95 3.40 -15.90 -14.25
CA TYR A 95 2.46 -15.96 -15.37
C TYR A 95 1.80 -17.34 -15.50
N THR A 96 2.57 -18.42 -15.42
CA THR A 96 2.08 -19.79 -15.57
C THR A 96 1.16 -20.18 -14.43
N THR A 97 1.50 -19.81 -13.21
CA THR A 97 0.69 -20.08 -12.02
C THR A 97 -0.62 -19.30 -12.06
N CYS A 98 -0.59 -18.02 -12.41
CA CYS A 98 -1.79 -17.20 -12.62
C CYS A 98 -2.71 -17.78 -13.70
N LYS A 99 -2.13 -18.23 -14.83
CA LYS A 99 -2.90 -18.86 -15.93
C LYS A 99 -3.56 -20.17 -15.50
N THR A 100 -2.86 -20.96 -14.70
CA THR A 100 -3.38 -22.22 -14.14
C THR A 100 -4.50 -21.93 -13.13
N ALA A 101 -4.31 -20.94 -12.26
CA ALA A 101 -5.33 -20.47 -11.33
C ALA A 101 -6.61 -20.07 -12.04
N LYS A 102 -6.51 -19.23 -13.08
CA LYS A 102 -7.67 -18.79 -13.87
C LYS A 102 -8.44 -19.95 -14.52
N ARG A 103 -7.74 -20.98 -15.02
CA ARG A 103 -8.39 -22.13 -15.66
C ARG A 103 -9.23 -22.99 -14.72
N LYS A 104 -8.91 -22.97 -13.43
CA LYS A 104 -9.62 -23.74 -12.38
C LYS A 104 -10.85 -23.01 -11.84
N VAL A 105 -11.09 -21.78 -12.26
CA VAL A 105 -12.23 -20.98 -11.82
C VAL A 105 -13.37 -21.12 -12.83
N PRO A 106 -14.59 -21.54 -12.40
CA PRO A 106 -15.77 -21.56 -13.27
C PRO A 106 -16.15 -20.15 -13.74
N ALA A 107 -16.41 -20.00 -15.04
CA ALA A 107 -16.70 -18.71 -15.69
C ALA A 107 -17.99 -18.00 -15.19
N ILE A 108 -18.80 -18.63 -14.35
CA ILE A 108 -20.17 -18.20 -14.00
C ILE A 108 -20.26 -17.63 -12.57
N ARG A 109 -19.16 -17.50 -11.83
CA ARG A 109 -19.22 -17.01 -10.45
C ARG A 109 -18.93 -15.51 -10.36
N ARG A 110 -19.78 -14.77 -9.66
CA ARG A 110 -19.54 -13.35 -9.29
C ARG A 110 -18.35 -13.16 -8.36
N SER A 111 -17.94 -14.19 -7.64
CA SER A 111 -16.74 -14.20 -6.81
C SER A 111 -15.83 -15.36 -7.18
N VAL A 112 -14.51 -15.07 -7.24
CA VAL A 112 -13.48 -16.05 -7.55
C VAL A 112 -12.70 -16.34 -6.27
N ARG A 113 -12.69 -17.62 -5.86
CA ARG A 113 -11.80 -18.10 -4.80
C ARG A 113 -10.80 -19.06 -5.42
N PHE A 114 -9.53 -18.81 -5.21
CA PHE A 114 -8.46 -19.74 -5.57
C PHE A 114 -8.32 -20.82 -4.49
N SER A 115 -7.96 -22.04 -4.91
CA SER A 115 -7.69 -23.11 -3.94
C SER A 115 -6.37 -22.86 -3.22
N GLU A 116 -6.26 -23.33 -2.00
CA GLU A 116 -5.03 -23.26 -1.21
C GLU A 116 -3.80 -23.78 -1.98
N THR A 117 -3.95 -24.93 -2.64
CA THR A 117 -2.89 -25.53 -3.48
C THR A 117 -2.39 -24.57 -4.58
N VAL A 118 -3.28 -23.77 -5.16
CA VAL A 118 -2.91 -22.79 -6.19
C VAL A 118 -2.19 -21.61 -5.53
N MET A 119 -2.64 -21.17 -4.36
CA MET A 119 -2.01 -20.06 -3.65
C MET A 119 -0.64 -20.43 -3.12
N GLN A 120 -0.46 -21.64 -2.61
CA GLN A 120 0.85 -22.16 -2.17
C GLN A 120 1.86 -22.31 -3.32
N ALA A 121 1.39 -22.46 -4.55
CA ALA A 121 2.24 -22.53 -5.74
C ALA A 121 2.60 -21.15 -6.32
N MET A 122 2.06 -20.06 -5.77
CA MET A 122 2.41 -18.71 -6.22
C MET A 122 3.83 -18.35 -5.79
N PRO A 123 4.63 -17.73 -6.67
CA PRO A 123 5.92 -17.18 -6.27
C PRO A 123 5.75 -16.14 -5.17
N HIS A 124 6.58 -16.21 -4.14
CA HIS A 124 6.61 -15.22 -3.07
C HIS A 124 7.35 -13.97 -3.52
N GLY A 125 6.76 -12.81 -3.30
CA GLY A 125 7.36 -11.52 -3.64
C GLY A 125 6.32 -10.50 -4.09
N SER A 126 6.72 -9.24 -4.13
CA SER A 126 5.90 -8.17 -4.68
C SER A 126 5.96 -8.17 -6.21
N ILE A 127 5.02 -7.49 -6.87
CA ILE A 127 5.04 -7.35 -8.33
C ILE A 127 6.27 -6.54 -8.78
N GLU A 128 6.76 -5.66 -7.94
CA GLU A 128 7.99 -4.90 -8.17
C GLU A 128 9.18 -5.85 -8.32
N THR A 129 9.43 -6.71 -7.33
CA THR A 129 10.59 -7.62 -7.33
C THR A 129 10.44 -8.76 -8.33
N LEU A 130 9.24 -9.29 -8.52
CA LEU A 130 9.00 -10.40 -9.42
C LEU A 130 9.02 -10.00 -10.90
N LEU A 131 8.61 -8.77 -11.20
CA LEU A 131 8.40 -8.34 -12.59
C LEU A 131 9.04 -6.97 -12.91
N LEU A 132 8.71 -5.92 -12.17
CA LEU A 132 9.03 -4.55 -12.59
C LEU A 132 10.53 -4.27 -12.58
N GLU A 133 11.27 -4.78 -11.59
CA GLU A 133 12.74 -4.65 -11.53
C GLU A 133 13.46 -5.27 -12.74
N LYS A 134 12.81 -6.22 -13.41
CA LYS A 134 13.34 -6.91 -14.62
C LYS A 134 12.89 -6.27 -15.92
N CYS A 135 12.02 -5.27 -15.85
CA CYS A 135 11.39 -4.69 -17.01
C CYS A 135 12.11 -3.41 -17.43
N GLU A 136 12.72 -3.42 -18.61
CA GLU A 136 13.40 -2.26 -19.19
C GLU A 136 12.43 -1.23 -19.83
N SER A 137 11.16 -1.63 -20.05
CA SER A 137 10.17 -0.80 -20.74
C SER A 137 9.21 -0.13 -19.74
N ILE A 138 9.79 0.59 -18.77
CA ILE A 138 9.00 1.32 -17.75
C ILE A 138 9.32 2.81 -17.86
N LYS A 139 8.25 3.62 -17.86
CA LYS A 139 8.32 5.07 -17.76
C LYS A 139 7.86 5.51 -16.38
N VAL A 140 8.43 6.60 -15.88
CA VAL A 140 7.97 7.24 -14.64
C VAL A 140 7.40 8.61 -14.96
N VAL A 141 6.27 8.91 -14.38
CA VAL A 141 5.63 10.23 -14.36
C VAL A 141 5.83 10.80 -12.97
N GLU A 142 6.44 11.97 -12.87
CA GLU A 142 6.51 12.70 -11.62
C GLU A 142 5.12 13.24 -11.27
N ALA A 143 4.61 12.85 -10.12
CA ALA A 143 3.29 13.22 -9.67
C ALA A 143 3.32 14.56 -8.91
N HIS A 144 2.44 15.48 -9.28
CA HIS A 144 2.31 16.81 -8.71
C HIS A 144 1.03 16.93 -7.86
N PHE A 145 0.90 16.02 -6.87
CA PHE A 145 -0.20 16.02 -5.91
C PHE A 145 0.27 15.49 -4.57
N GLU A 146 -0.43 15.86 -3.52
CA GLU A 146 -0.18 15.30 -2.19
C GLU A 146 -0.50 13.80 -2.18
N TRP A 147 0.45 13.01 -1.70
CA TRP A 147 0.34 11.57 -1.63
C TRP A 147 0.87 11.05 -0.30
N MET A 148 0.18 10.09 0.25
CA MET A 148 0.57 9.37 1.45
C MET A 148 0.20 7.90 1.32
N ASP A 149 1.14 7.01 1.59
CA ASP A 149 0.86 5.59 1.77
C ASP A 149 0.41 5.34 3.21
N VAL A 150 -0.89 5.13 3.39
CA VAL A 150 -1.45 4.82 4.71
C VAL A 150 -1.20 3.34 5.02
N GLY A 151 0.04 3.01 5.33
CA GLY A 151 0.50 1.64 5.55
C GLY A 151 0.40 1.16 7.01
N ASN A 152 0.21 2.09 7.93
CA ASN A 152 0.20 1.81 9.37
C ASN A 152 -0.72 2.76 10.14
N ALA A 153 -0.84 2.54 11.46
CA ALA A 153 -1.71 3.35 12.31
C ALA A 153 -1.18 4.77 12.55
N SER A 154 0.13 5.00 12.45
CA SER A 154 0.73 6.34 12.54
C SER A 154 0.37 7.18 11.32
N ASP A 155 0.54 6.64 10.10
CA ASP A 155 0.17 7.31 8.86
C ASP A 155 -1.33 7.62 8.85
N LEU A 156 -2.15 6.65 9.28
CA LEU A 156 -3.60 6.85 9.41
C LEU A 156 -3.93 7.95 10.42
N ALA A 157 -3.16 8.07 11.49
CA ALA A 157 -3.32 9.10 12.50
C ALA A 157 -2.96 10.50 11.96
N GLU A 158 -1.90 10.61 11.18
CA GLU A 158 -1.49 11.85 10.54
C GLU A 158 -2.53 12.29 9.51
N PHE A 159 -3.00 11.37 8.68
CA PHE A 159 -4.09 11.59 7.73
C PHE A 159 -5.43 11.85 8.43
N GLY A 160 -5.63 11.29 9.61
CA GLY A 160 -6.90 11.32 10.38
C GLY A 160 -7.37 12.72 10.79
N ASN A 161 -6.50 13.74 10.76
CA ASN A 161 -6.92 15.13 10.91
C ASN A 161 -7.86 15.58 9.77
N ASN A 162 -7.84 14.89 8.63
CA ASN A 162 -8.69 15.11 7.47
C ASN A 162 -9.92 14.18 7.43
N ILE A 163 -9.96 13.13 8.27
CA ILE A 163 -11.10 12.21 8.36
C ILE A 163 -12.06 12.72 9.43
N LYS A 164 -13.25 13.18 9.03
CA LYS A 164 -14.33 13.48 9.97
C LYS A 164 -14.82 12.16 10.57
N SER A 165 -14.32 11.82 11.73
CA SER A 165 -14.87 10.72 12.52
C SER A 165 -16.17 11.19 13.19
N GLU A 166 -17.27 10.52 12.90
CA GLU A 166 -18.55 10.76 13.57
C GLU A 166 -18.53 10.15 14.99
N CYS A 167 -19.36 10.70 15.88
CA CYS A 167 -19.49 10.20 17.26
C CYS A 167 -18.17 10.20 18.05
N VAL A 168 -17.41 11.28 17.99
CA VAL A 168 -16.18 11.49 18.77
C VAL A 168 -16.29 12.76 19.61
N ILE A 169 -15.98 12.66 20.90
CA ILE A 169 -15.84 13.79 21.83
C ILE A 169 -14.40 13.81 22.34
N LYS A 170 -13.71 14.94 22.19
CA LYS A 170 -12.40 15.19 22.78
C LYS A 170 -12.52 16.30 23.81
N ASN A 171 -12.03 16.08 25.02
CA ASN A 171 -11.93 17.07 26.07
C ASN A 171 -10.50 17.10 26.60
N ASP A 172 -9.88 18.28 26.62
CA ASP A 172 -8.50 18.49 27.07
C ASP A 172 -7.50 17.47 26.46
N CYS A 173 -7.58 17.28 25.15
CA CYS A 173 -6.72 16.37 24.39
C CYS A 173 -5.75 17.16 23.52
N ASP A 174 -4.48 16.75 23.54
CA ASP A 174 -3.41 17.33 22.73
C ASP A 174 -2.76 16.23 21.88
N ASN A 175 -2.60 16.49 20.58
CA ASN A 175 -2.00 15.56 19.62
C ASN A 175 -2.64 14.15 19.63
N VAL A 176 -3.97 14.07 19.83
CA VAL A 176 -4.74 12.81 19.87
C VAL A 176 -5.56 12.65 18.60
N ASN A 177 -5.29 11.59 17.86
CA ASN A 177 -6.02 11.23 16.65
C ASN A 177 -6.98 10.08 16.95
N ILE A 178 -8.27 10.28 16.63
CA ILE A 178 -9.30 9.27 16.85
C ILE A 178 -10.02 9.01 15.54
N ILE A 179 -9.94 7.76 15.09
CA ILE A 179 -10.66 7.26 13.93
C ILE A 179 -11.74 6.33 14.44
N ASN A 180 -12.99 6.75 14.31
CA ASN A 180 -14.13 5.96 14.71
C ASN A 180 -14.91 5.48 13.48
N ASN A 181 -14.70 4.22 13.12
CA ASN A 181 -15.41 3.52 12.05
C ASN A 181 -16.61 2.69 12.57
N ALA A 182 -16.96 2.84 13.87
CA ALA A 182 -18.13 2.21 14.46
C ALA A 182 -19.23 3.27 14.67
N PRO A 183 -20.10 3.54 13.69
CA PRO A 183 -21.02 4.68 13.70
C PRO A 183 -22.08 4.63 14.83
N LYS A 184 -22.27 3.47 15.45
CA LYS A 184 -23.18 3.28 16.58
C LYS A 184 -22.49 3.39 17.95
N ARG A 185 -21.19 3.69 17.97
CA ARG A 185 -20.41 3.82 19.21
C ARG A 185 -19.89 5.23 19.36
N LEU A 186 -20.09 5.81 20.52
CA LEU A 186 -19.49 7.08 20.91
C LEU A 186 -18.12 6.81 21.52
N VAL A 187 -17.08 7.48 21.02
CA VAL A 187 -15.75 7.51 21.61
C VAL A 187 -15.55 8.83 22.33
N VAL A 188 -15.27 8.78 23.62
CA VAL A 188 -14.98 9.95 24.44
C VAL A 188 -13.53 9.85 24.92
N ALA A 189 -12.73 10.85 24.59
CA ALA A 189 -11.35 10.99 25.02
C ALA A 189 -11.23 12.22 25.93
N ASN A 190 -10.61 12.05 27.09
CA ASN A 190 -10.45 13.11 28.07
C ASN A 190 -9.04 13.10 28.65
N ASP A 191 -8.37 14.26 28.65
CA ASP A 191 -7.04 14.48 29.22
C ASP A 191 -5.99 13.49 28.69
N LEU A 192 -5.92 13.34 27.35
CA LEU A 192 -4.99 12.45 26.66
C LEU A 192 -3.98 13.25 25.86
N ARG A 193 -2.77 12.68 25.68
CA ARG A 193 -1.66 13.28 24.92
C ARG A 193 -0.99 12.23 24.02
N ASP A 194 -0.61 12.63 22.80
CA ASP A 194 0.21 11.86 21.85
C ASP A 194 -0.29 10.43 21.56
N LEU A 195 -1.60 10.28 21.40
CA LEU A 195 -2.25 8.99 21.19
C LEU A 195 -2.89 8.88 19.80
N VAL A 196 -2.95 7.63 19.35
CA VAL A 196 -3.82 7.20 18.26
C VAL A 196 -4.84 6.22 18.78
N VAL A 197 -6.10 6.43 18.41
CA VAL A 197 -7.22 5.54 18.71
C VAL A 197 -7.90 5.18 17.41
N VAL A 198 -7.97 3.89 17.10
CA VAL A 198 -8.74 3.36 15.97
C VAL A 198 -9.83 2.45 16.54
N ASN A 199 -11.07 2.85 16.36
CA ASN A 199 -12.24 2.10 16.84
C ASN A 199 -13.04 1.58 15.64
N THR A 200 -13.23 0.27 15.59
CA THR A 200 -14.03 -0.43 14.58
C THR A 200 -15.14 -1.23 15.26
N ASP A 201 -15.98 -1.88 14.47
CA ASP A 201 -17.03 -2.76 15.03
C ASP A 201 -16.46 -3.99 15.74
N ASP A 202 -15.25 -4.41 15.36
CA ASP A 202 -14.63 -5.65 15.84
C ASP A 202 -13.62 -5.43 16.95
N ALA A 203 -12.88 -4.30 16.91
CA ALA A 203 -11.80 -4.05 17.86
C ALA A 203 -11.56 -2.56 18.09
N THR A 204 -10.94 -2.23 19.20
CA THR A 204 -10.42 -0.90 19.49
C THR A 204 -8.91 -1.00 19.70
N TYR A 205 -8.14 -0.26 18.89
CA TYR A 205 -6.71 -0.12 19.04
C TYR A 205 -6.38 1.24 19.66
N ILE A 206 -5.58 1.25 20.73
CA ILE A 206 -5.10 2.45 21.41
C ILE A 206 -3.58 2.32 21.54
N SER A 207 -2.84 3.31 21.08
CA SER A 207 -1.39 3.33 21.18
C SER A 207 -0.87 4.75 21.32
N SER A 208 0.34 4.89 21.88
CA SER A 208 1.11 6.11 21.65
C SER A 208 1.48 6.23 20.16
N LYS A 209 1.59 7.44 19.64
CA LYS A 209 1.98 7.65 18.24
C LYS A 209 3.33 7.00 17.92
N LYS A 210 4.28 7.01 18.87
CA LYS A 210 5.60 6.40 18.71
C LYS A 210 5.59 4.87 18.52
N SER A 211 4.57 4.19 19.04
CA SER A 211 4.48 2.73 19.06
C SER A 211 3.34 2.20 18.19
N ALA A 212 2.67 3.05 17.43
CA ALA A 212 1.49 2.68 16.66
C ALA A 212 1.78 1.61 15.59
N ASP A 213 3.01 1.53 15.11
CA ASP A 213 3.43 0.57 14.06
C ASP A 213 3.62 -0.86 14.60
N ASN A 214 3.73 -1.01 15.92
CA ASN A 214 3.89 -2.32 16.55
C ASN A 214 2.65 -3.22 16.42
N ILE A 215 1.51 -2.68 15.99
CA ILE A 215 0.25 -3.44 15.87
C ILE A 215 0.42 -4.74 15.08
N LYS A 216 1.18 -4.73 13.99
CA LYS A 216 1.39 -5.93 13.15
C LYS A 216 2.08 -7.05 13.91
N GLN A 217 3.08 -6.72 14.73
CA GLN A 217 3.79 -7.70 15.54
C GLN A 217 2.90 -8.18 16.70
N ILE A 218 2.21 -7.27 17.38
CA ILE A 218 1.27 -7.61 18.45
C ILE A 218 0.19 -8.58 17.95
N MET A 219 -0.37 -8.31 16.78
CA MET A 219 -1.37 -9.20 16.17
C MET A 219 -0.77 -10.56 15.85
N LYS A 220 0.43 -10.61 15.25
CA LYS A 220 1.12 -11.86 14.92
C LYS A 220 1.40 -12.72 16.15
N ASP A 221 1.85 -12.11 17.23
CA ASP A 221 2.21 -12.81 18.47
C ASP A 221 0.98 -13.35 19.22
N ASN A 222 -0.22 -12.84 18.90
CA ASN A 222 -1.48 -13.20 19.55
C ASN A 222 -2.48 -13.88 18.61
N MET A 223 -2.09 -14.19 17.37
CA MET A 223 -2.99 -14.72 16.34
C MET A 223 -3.69 -16.00 16.79
N ASP A 224 -2.95 -16.95 17.36
CA ASP A 224 -3.50 -18.26 17.80
C ASP A 224 -4.55 -18.12 18.91
N THR A 225 -4.38 -17.13 19.78
CA THR A 225 -5.30 -16.89 20.91
C THR A 225 -6.58 -16.18 20.50
N TYR A 226 -6.50 -15.30 19.50
CA TYR A 226 -7.58 -14.41 19.08
C TYR A 226 -7.93 -14.57 17.60
N GLU A 227 -7.70 -15.74 17.01
CA GLU A 227 -7.94 -16.06 15.60
C GLU A 227 -9.31 -15.56 15.09
N ALA A 228 -10.36 -15.75 15.91
CA ALA A 228 -11.73 -15.34 15.55
C ALA A 228 -11.89 -13.81 15.34
N PHE A 229 -10.95 -12.99 15.79
CA PHE A 229 -10.97 -11.54 15.58
C PHE A 229 -10.11 -11.10 14.41
N PHE A 230 -9.18 -11.95 13.93
CA PHE A 230 -8.25 -11.60 12.87
C PHE A 230 -8.67 -12.16 11.50
N ASP A 231 -9.32 -13.32 11.48
CA ASP A 231 -9.63 -14.03 10.23
C ASP A 231 -11.03 -13.77 9.68
N TYR A 232 -11.95 -13.21 10.47
CA TYR A 232 -13.35 -13.10 10.06
C TYR A 232 -13.87 -11.68 10.25
N ASN A 233 -14.35 -11.08 9.16
CA ASN A 233 -15.21 -9.91 9.26
C ASN A 233 -16.53 -10.29 9.94
N ARG A 234 -16.87 -9.66 11.07
CA ARG A 234 -18.15 -9.86 11.75
C ARG A 234 -19.34 -9.38 10.92
N THR A 235 -19.11 -8.44 10.02
CA THR A 235 -20.14 -7.96 9.09
C THR A 235 -19.97 -8.64 7.73
N THR A 236 -20.93 -9.47 7.36
CA THR A 236 -20.96 -10.11 6.05
C THR A 236 -22.02 -9.44 5.19
N TYR A 237 -21.59 -8.79 4.10
CA TYR A 237 -22.50 -8.24 3.11
C TYR A 237 -23.05 -9.37 2.23
N LYS A 238 -24.36 -9.55 2.24
CA LYS A 238 -25.05 -10.51 1.38
C LYS A 238 -25.78 -9.77 0.26
N GLU A 239 -26.14 -10.48 -0.82
CA GLU A 239 -26.83 -9.85 -1.96
C GLU A 239 -28.19 -9.20 -1.59
N TRP A 240 -28.76 -9.59 -0.45
CA TRP A 240 -30.04 -9.09 0.07
C TRP A 240 -29.93 -8.24 1.35
N GLY A 241 -28.75 -7.77 1.70
CA GLY A 241 -28.49 -6.91 2.86
C GLY A 241 -27.49 -7.47 3.86
N ILE A 242 -27.41 -6.82 5.01
CA ILE A 242 -26.49 -7.15 6.12
C ILE A 242 -27.14 -8.22 6.99
#